data_5898ab9016667077359f13bf5f3426ee
#
_entry.id   5898ab9016667077359f13bf5f3426ee
#
_cell.length_a   1.000
_cell.length_b   1.000
_cell.length_c   1.000
_cell.angle_alpha   90.00
_cell.angle_beta   90.00
_cell.angle_gamma   90.00
#
_symmetry.space_group_name_H-M   'P 1'
#
loop_
_entity.id
_entity.type
_entity.pdbx_description
1 polymer ?
#
loop_
_entity_poly.entity_id
_entity_poly.type
_entity_poly.pdbx_seq_one_letter_code
_entity_poly.pdbx_strand_id
1 'polypeptide(L)'
;MRDDYNKMEKKVSDVKSILIAPSWQKDNIVDSCLDELLDNLKGHGYKITVRPHPQHVRHMPERMQQLKDRFANDDDIEIQTDFSSNSTVFEADMMITDWSGICYEYAYTTCKPVLFIDTPMKVMNPEYEKIGVEPINIWMRDSIGASLKPDEMDRIPEVVDQILKHTEDYKQKIDEFVHEYVYNLGNSAQVGADYIINAVVRKINDKKNKESK
;
A
#
# COMPACT_ATOMS: atom_id res chain seq x y z
N MET A 1 3.78 -9.38 -11.04
CA MET A 1 2.72 -9.13 -10.03
C MET A 1 1.31 -9.26 -10.60
N ARG A 2 0.82 -8.34 -11.50
CA ARG A 2 -0.57 -8.40 -12.03
C ARG A 2 -0.87 -9.72 -12.75
N ASP A 3 0.06 -10.21 -13.55
CA ASP A 3 -0.08 -11.52 -14.24
C ASP A 3 -0.10 -12.70 -13.28
N ASP A 4 0.67 -12.62 -12.19
CA ASP A 4 0.70 -13.66 -11.17
C ASP A 4 -0.58 -13.63 -10.35
N TYR A 5 -1.05 -12.44 -9.98
CA TYR A 5 -2.35 -12.24 -9.32
C TYR A 5 -3.52 -12.77 -10.15
N ASN A 6 -3.51 -12.52 -11.47
CA ASN A 6 -4.57 -13.01 -12.37
C ASN A 6 -4.58 -14.54 -12.54
N LYS A 7 -3.44 -15.21 -12.25
CA LYS A 7 -3.31 -16.66 -12.28
C LYS A 7 -3.62 -17.32 -10.93
N MET A 8 -3.69 -16.55 -9.85
CA MET A 8 -4.02 -17.08 -8.53
C MET A 8 -5.46 -17.59 -8.50
N GLU A 9 -5.68 -18.76 -7.92
CA GLU A 9 -7.02 -19.22 -7.58
C GLU A 9 -7.61 -18.29 -6.53
N LYS A 10 -8.67 -17.58 -6.91
CA LYS A 10 -9.37 -16.68 -6.00
C LYS A 10 -10.24 -17.52 -5.06
N LYS A 11 -9.88 -17.57 -3.80
CA LYS A 11 -10.74 -18.15 -2.76
C LYS A 11 -11.95 -17.25 -2.60
N VAL A 12 -13.11 -17.76 -2.93
CA VAL A 12 -14.38 -17.08 -2.61
C VAL A 12 -14.67 -17.35 -1.15
N SER A 13 -14.68 -16.30 -0.35
CA SER A 13 -15.06 -16.35 1.07
C SER A 13 -16.21 -15.35 1.29
N ASP A 14 -17.19 -15.77 2.08
CA ASP A 14 -18.27 -14.87 2.53
C ASP A 14 -17.75 -13.86 3.56
N VAL A 15 -16.64 -14.20 4.24
CA VAL A 15 -15.98 -13.31 5.21
C VAL A 15 -14.95 -12.44 4.51
N LYS A 16 -15.13 -11.13 4.65
CA LYS A 16 -14.20 -10.16 4.08
C LYS A 16 -12.87 -10.09 4.84
N SER A 17 -11.80 -9.89 4.11
CA SER A 17 -10.43 -9.82 4.63
C SER A 17 -9.84 -8.42 4.48
N ILE A 18 -9.22 -7.93 5.56
CA ILE A 18 -8.60 -6.61 5.66
C ILE A 18 -7.12 -6.78 5.94
N LEU A 19 -6.27 -6.17 5.13
CA LEU A 19 -4.83 -6.08 5.38
C LEU A 19 -4.49 -4.72 5.97
N ILE A 20 -3.92 -4.69 7.17
CA ILE A 20 -3.37 -3.46 7.77
C ILE A 20 -1.87 -3.46 7.54
N ALA A 21 -1.36 -2.54 6.72
CA ALA A 21 0.04 -2.49 6.28
C ALA A 21 0.68 -1.11 6.56
N PRO A 22 1.07 -0.83 7.81
CA PRO A 22 1.63 0.45 8.23
C PRO A 22 2.96 0.79 7.55
N SER A 23 3.21 2.07 7.34
CA SER A 23 4.52 2.56 6.89
C SER A 23 5.55 2.54 8.02
N TRP A 24 6.84 2.59 7.64
CA TRP A 24 7.94 2.84 8.57
C TRP A 24 8.31 4.33 8.55
N GLN A 25 7.82 5.04 9.55
CA GLN A 25 8.13 6.45 9.83
C GLN A 25 7.80 6.75 11.29
N LYS A 26 8.14 7.94 11.76
CA LYS A 26 7.68 8.44 13.06
C LYS A 26 6.17 8.73 13.02
N ASP A 27 5.49 8.50 14.12
CA ASP A 27 4.04 8.75 14.28
C ASP A 27 3.17 8.02 13.22
N ASN A 28 3.59 6.81 12.80
CA ASN A 28 2.82 5.95 11.90
C ASN A 28 1.62 5.27 12.62
N ILE A 29 0.85 4.45 11.92
CA ILE A 29 -0.31 3.74 12.50
C ILE A 29 0.08 2.91 13.74
N VAL A 30 1.25 2.22 13.74
CA VAL A 30 1.67 1.38 14.88
C VAL A 30 1.91 2.21 16.13
N ASP A 31 2.44 3.43 15.96
CA ASP A 31 2.78 4.33 17.06
C ASP A 31 1.55 5.10 17.58
N SER A 32 0.58 5.41 16.70
CA SER A 32 -0.47 6.38 16.98
C SER A 32 -1.84 5.77 17.29
N CYS A 33 -2.33 4.83 16.48
CA CYS A 33 -3.73 4.42 16.55
C CYS A 33 -4.00 2.93 16.30
N LEU A 34 -2.96 2.06 16.15
CA LEU A 34 -3.18 0.65 15.79
C LEU A 34 -4.05 -0.10 16.79
N ASP A 35 -3.83 0.12 18.10
CA ASP A 35 -4.60 -0.58 19.13
C ASP A 35 -6.09 -0.21 19.05
N GLU A 36 -6.40 1.07 18.95
CA GLU A 36 -7.77 1.58 18.83
C GLU A 36 -8.42 1.13 17.52
N LEU A 37 -7.67 1.15 16.42
CA LEU A 37 -8.13 0.66 15.12
C LEU A 37 -8.55 -0.82 15.20
N LEU A 38 -7.72 -1.67 15.82
CA LEU A 38 -8.03 -3.09 15.99
C LEU A 38 -9.20 -3.32 16.94
N ASP A 39 -9.29 -2.56 18.04
CA ASP A 39 -10.39 -2.66 18.99
C ASP A 39 -11.73 -2.29 18.35
N ASN A 40 -11.75 -1.27 17.49
CA ASN A 40 -12.97 -0.86 16.80
C ASN A 40 -13.36 -1.81 15.65
N LEU A 41 -12.42 -2.50 15.01
CA LEU A 41 -12.71 -3.48 13.96
C LEU A 41 -13.04 -4.88 14.48
N LYS A 42 -12.62 -5.19 15.71
CA LYS A 42 -12.85 -6.50 16.31
C LYS A 42 -14.33 -6.80 16.44
N GLY A 43 -14.72 -8.03 16.07
CA GLY A 43 -16.11 -8.50 16.20
C GLY A 43 -17.06 -8.02 15.09
N HIS A 44 -16.58 -7.28 14.09
CA HIS A 44 -17.39 -6.86 12.94
C HIS A 44 -17.43 -7.90 11.80
N GLY A 45 -16.89 -9.10 12.03
CA GLY A 45 -16.97 -10.21 11.07
C GLY A 45 -15.96 -10.16 9.94
N TYR A 46 -14.85 -9.43 10.12
CA TYR A 46 -13.72 -9.39 9.16
C TYR A 46 -12.61 -10.33 9.61
N LYS A 47 -11.84 -10.88 8.66
CA LYS A 47 -10.51 -11.42 8.92
C LYS A 47 -9.48 -10.31 8.73
N ILE A 48 -8.72 -10.02 9.77
CA ILE A 48 -7.78 -8.89 9.81
C ILE A 48 -6.36 -9.43 9.91
N THR A 49 -5.52 -9.11 8.93
CA THR A 49 -4.09 -9.38 8.99
C THR A 49 -3.34 -8.07 9.19
N VAL A 50 -2.64 -7.93 10.29
CA VAL A 50 -1.69 -6.84 10.51
C VAL A 50 -0.33 -7.29 10.00
N ARG A 51 0.16 -6.62 8.97
CA ARG A 51 1.49 -6.86 8.37
C ARG A 51 2.38 -5.63 8.58
N PRO A 52 3.06 -5.51 9.73
CA PRO A 52 3.93 -4.39 10.03
C PRO A 52 5.06 -4.29 9.01
N HIS A 53 5.59 -3.10 8.79
CA HIS A 53 6.79 -2.95 7.96
C HIS A 53 7.95 -3.79 8.54
N PRO A 54 8.84 -4.43 7.74
CA PRO A 54 9.96 -5.22 8.25
C PRO A 54 10.83 -4.50 9.28
N GLN A 55 10.93 -3.19 9.19
CA GLN A 55 11.67 -2.38 10.17
C GLN A 55 11.00 -2.34 11.56
N HIS A 56 9.67 -2.46 11.67
CA HIS A 56 9.00 -2.62 12.98
C HIS A 56 9.45 -3.93 13.64
N VAL A 57 9.47 -5.02 12.88
CA VAL A 57 9.92 -6.32 13.40
C VAL A 57 11.36 -6.26 13.88
N ARG A 58 12.22 -5.52 13.16
CA ARG A 58 13.63 -5.39 13.49
C ARG A 58 13.91 -4.46 14.68
N HIS A 59 13.21 -3.33 14.75
CA HIS A 59 13.54 -2.26 15.71
C HIS A 59 12.56 -2.15 16.89
N MET A 60 11.39 -2.81 16.81
CA MET A 60 10.36 -2.81 17.84
C MET A 60 9.91 -4.25 18.20
N PRO A 61 10.85 -5.19 18.46
CA PRO A 61 10.49 -6.61 18.64
C PRO A 61 9.56 -6.82 19.85
N GLU A 62 9.73 -6.05 20.92
CA GLU A 62 8.87 -6.13 22.11
C GLU A 62 7.43 -5.72 21.78
N ARG A 63 7.25 -4.64 21.01
CA ARG A 63 5.92 -4.19 20.57
C ARG A 63 5.26 -5.23 19.65
N MET A 64 6.02 -5.83 18.75
CA MET A 64 5.53 -6.90 17.89
C MET A 64 5.11 -8.14 18.70
N GLN A 65 5.88 -8.48 19.74
CA GLN A 65 5.52 -9.59 20.62
C GLN A 65 4.26 -9.28 21.44
N GLN A 66 4.13 -8.08 22.00
CA GLN A 66 2.92 -7.64 22.71
C GLN A 66 1.67 -7.74 21.84
N LEU A 67 1.75 -7.32 20.58
CA LEU A 67 0.63 -7.45 19.63
C LEU A 67 0.28 -8.93 19.39
N LYS A 68 1.27 -9.78 19.15
CA LYS A 68 1.05 -11.22 18.98
C LYS A 68 0.42 -11.85 20.21
N ASP A 69 0.90 -11.54 21.40
CA ASP A 69 0.37 -12.09 22.66
C ASP A 69 -1.07 -11.62 22.88
N ARG A 70 -1.38 -10.36 22.58
CA ARG A 70 -2.71 -9.79 22.72
C ARG A 70 -3.75 -10.51 21.85
N PHE A 71 -3.38 -10.90 20.63
CA PHE A 71 -4.28 -11.53 19.66
C PHE A 71 -4.02 -13.02 19.46
N ALA A 72 -3.21 -13.66 20.33
CA ALA A 72 -2.84 -15.08 20.21
C ALA A 72 -4.01 -16.07 20.18
N ASN A 73 -5.14 -15.71 20.81
CA ASN A 73 -6.36 -16.52 20.87
C ASN A 73 -7.52 -15.85 20.11
N ASP A 74 -7.24 -14.95 19.21
CA ASP A 74 -8.24 -14.26 18.38
C ASP A 74 -8.27 -14.92 17.00
N ASP A 75 -9.41 -15.52 16.66
CA ASP A 75 -9.54 -16.23 15.39
C ASP A 75 -9.65 -15.27 14.18
N ASP A 76 -9.91 -13.99 14.43
CA ASP A 76 -10.16 -13.00 13.38
C ASP A 76 -9.00 -12.05 13.14
N ILE A 77 -8.02 -11.96 14.08
CA ILE A 77 -6.89 -11.02 13.98
C ILE A 77 -5.55 -11.78 13.99
N GLU A 78 -4.78 -11.65 12.92
CA GLU A 78 -3.44 -12.22 12.78
C GLU A 78 -2.37 -11.12 12.72
N ILE A 79 -1.28 -11.28 13.47
CA ILE A 79 -0.09 -10.43 13.38
C ILE A 79 0.99 -11.16 12.58
N GLN A 80 1.09 -10.83 11.28
CA GLN A 80 2.00 -11.46 10.33
C GLN A 80 3.36 -10.77 10.34
N THR A 81 4.37 -11.44 10.87
CA THR A 81 5.78 -10.97 10.86
C THR A 81 6.69 -11.77 9.94
N ASP A 82 6.15 -12.76 9.24
CA ASP A 82 6.82 -13.47 8.15
C ASP A 82 6.49 -12.82 6.81
N PHE A 83 7.53 -12.44 6.08
CA PHE A 83 7.43 -11.76 4.78
C PHE A 83 7.87 -12.66 3.61
N SER A 84 7.98 -13.97 3.82
CA SER A 84 8.39 -14.95 2.80
C SER A 84 7.38 -15.06 1.65
N SER A 85 6.11 -14.72 1.91
CA SER A 85 5.03 -14.70 0.91
C SER A 85 4.32 -13.35 0.88
N ASN A 86 3.83 -12.97 -0.30
CA ASN A 86 2.93 -11.83 -0.51
C ASN A 86 1.46 -12.25 -0.71
N SER A 87 1.11 -13.52 -0.44
CA SER A 87 -0.26 -14.01 -0.64
C SER A 87 -1.30 -13.18 0.10
N THR A 88 -1.07 -12.87 1.37
CA THR A 88 -1.96 -12.05 2.19
C THR A 88 -2.19 -10.65 1.62
N VAL A 89 -1.18 -10.08 0.94
CA VAL A 89 -1.33 -8.77 0.26
C VAL A 89 -2.33 -8.87 -0.88
N PHE A 90 -2.27 -9.94 -1.67
CA PHE A 90 -3.12 -10.07 -2.86
C PHE A 90 -4.51 -10.64 -2.54
N GLU A 91 -4.63 -11.46 -1.49
CA GLU A 91 -5.90 -12.07 -1.08
C GLU A 91 -6.83 -11.08 -0.37
N ALA A 92 -6.30 -10.08 0.35
CA ALA A 92 -7.10 -9.10 1.07
C ALA A 92 -8.14 -8.41 0.17
N ASP A 93 -9.36 -8.18 0.69
CA ASP A 93 -10.44 -7.48 -0.02
C ASP A 93 -10.25 -5.97 0.00
N MET A 94 -9.61 -5.44 1.04
CA MET A 94 -9.15 -4.05 1.11
C MET A 94 -7.88 -3.93 1.93
N MET A 95 -7.18 -2.82 1.78
CA MET A 95 -6.00 -2.48 2.58
C MET A 95 -6.27 -1.25 3.45
N ILE A 96 -5.76 -1.24 4.68
CA ILE A 96 -5.64 -0.05 5.53
C ILE A 96 -4.17 0.28 5.67
N THR A 97 -3.79 1.51 5.40
CA THR A 97 -2.40 1.96 5.48
C THR A 97 -2.32 3.46 5.76
N ASP A 98 -1.12 4.00 5.91
CA ASP A 98 -0.86 5.43 6.01
C ASP A 98 -0.04 5.91 4.78
N TRP A 99 1.27 6.08 4.91
CA TRP A 99 2.18 6.55 3.86
C TRP A 99 3.07 5.44 3.29
N SER A 100 2.61 4.20 3.32
CA SER A 100 3.35 3.05 2.82
C SER A 100 3.20 2.89 1.31
N GLY A 101 4.32 2.66 0.60
CA GLY A 101 4.32 2.43 -0.84
C GLY A 101 3.62 1.15 -1.29
N ILE A 102 3.37 0.20 -0.37
CA ILE A 102 2.69 -1.06 -0.68
C ILE A 102 1.25 -0.86 -1.20
N CYS A 103 0.62 0.27 -0.86
CA CYS A 103 -0.73 0.58 -1.34
C CYS A 103 -0.81 0.67 -2.87
N TYR A 104 0.26 1.13 -3.53
CA TYR A 104 0.33 1.22 -4.98
C TYR A 104 0.44 -0.16 -5.61
N GLU A 105 1.34 -0.99 -5.06
CA GLU A 105 1.49 -2.37 -5.51
C GLU A 105 0.18 -3.15 -5.33
N TYR A 106 -0.48 -2.97 -4.20
CA TYR A 106 -1.77 -3.58 -3.91
C TYR A 106 -2.86 -3.10 -4.87
N ALA A 107 -3.15 -1.79 -4.90
CA ALA A 107 -4.25 -1.24 -5.68
C ALA A 107 -4.05 -1.46 -7.18
N TYR A 108 -2.84 -1.23 -7.72
CA TYR A 108 -2.58 -1.40 -9.16
C TYR A 108 -2.56 -2.85 -9.60
N THR A 109 -2.28 -3.79 -8.68
CA THR A 109 -2.28 -5.22 -8.99
C THR A 109 -3.67 -5.81 -8.89
N THR A 110 -4.42 -5.47 -7.83
CA THR A 110 -5.68 -6.13 -7.45
C THR A 110 -6.92 -5.38 -7.91
N CYS A 111 -6.81 -4.09 -8.22
CA CYS A 111 -7.91 -3.14 -8.40
C CYS A 111 -8.85 -3.09 -7.19
N LYS A 112 -8.32 -3.27 -5.98
CA LYS A 112 -9.08 -3.24 -4.73
C LYS A 112 -8.77 -1.97 -3.94
N PRO A 113 -9.74 -1.47 -3.13
CA PRO A 113 -9.65 -0.17 -2.46
C PRO A 113 -8.68 -0.15 -1.29
N VAL A 114 -8.24 1.07 -0.98
CA VAL A 114 -7.36 1.37 0.15
C VAL A 114 -8.04 2.37 1.09
N LEU A 115 -8.03 2.13 2.40
CA LEU A 115 -8.33 3.13 3.41
C LEU A 115 -7.03 3.72 3.94
N PHE A 116 -6.86 5.01 3.81
CA PHE A 116 -5.70 5.74 4.31
C PHE A 116 -5.97 6.32 5.69
N ILE A 117 -5.11 6.04 6.65
CA ILE A 117 -5.12 6.75 7.92
C ILE A 117 -4.19 7.96 7.79
N ASP A 118 -4.74 9.15 8.00
CA ASP A 118 -4.04 10.43 7.80
C ASP A 118 -3.11 10.75 8.98
N THR A 119 -2.15 9.85 9.23
CA THR A 119 -1.01 10.13 10.11
C THR A 119 -0.16 11.27 9.52
N PRO A 120 0.74 11.90 10.29
CA PRO A 120 1.62 12.93 9.77
C PRO A 120 2.31 12.51 8.47
N MET A 121 2.28 13.38 7.45
CA MET A 121 2.83 13.07 6.14
C MET A 121 4.31 12.71 6.20
N LYS A 122 4.70 11.64 5.49
CA LYS A 122 6.08 11.21 5.37
C LYS A 122 6.86 12.14 4.44
N VAL A 123 7.57 13.11 5.01
CA VAL A 123 8.40 14.04 4.27
C VAL A 123 9.84 13.55 4.20
N MET A 124 10.29 13.10 3.02
CA MET A 124 11.66 12.65 2.78
C MET A 124 12.58 13.79 2.34
N ASN A 125 12.05 14.76 1.60
CA ASN A 125 12.76 15.96 1.19
C ASN A 125 12.06 17.18 1.78
N PRO A 126 12.66 17.90 2.75
CA PRO A 126 12.02 19.08 3.37
C PRO A 126 11.84 20.25 2.39
N GLU A 127 12.50 20.21 1.24
CA GLU A 127 12.39 21.23 0.20
C GLU A 127 11.44 20.83 -0.95
N TYR A 128 10.59 19.80 -0.76
CA TYR A 128 9.70 19.29 -1.81
C TYR A 128 8.77 20.35 -2.40
N GLU A 129 8.34 21.31 -1.60
CA GLU A 129 7.48 22.42 -2.05
C GLU A 129 8.15 23.31 -3.11
N LYS A 130 9.50 23.43 -3.08
CA LYS A 130 10.25 24.18 -4.08
C LYS A 130 10.19 23.59 -5.48
N ILE A 131 9.83 22.30 -5.60
CA ILE A 131 9.68 21.61 -6.88
C ILE A 131 8.43 22.09 -7.62
N GLY A 132 7.40 22.56 -6.88
CA GLY A 132 6.16 23.11 -7.45
C GLY A 132 5.27 22.07 -8.16
N VAL A 133 5.54 20.78 -7.93
CA VAL A 133 4.73 19.65 -8.46
C VAL A 133 4.28 18.81 -7.27
N GLU A 134 2.98 18.66 -7.11
CA GLU A 134 2.42 17.79 -6.07
C GLU A 134 2.75 16.32 -6.38
N PRO A 135 3.34 15.59 -5.43
CA PRO A 135 3.65 14.18 -5.62
C PRO A 135 2.38 13.34 -5.85
N ILE A 136 2.46 12.39 -6.78
CA ILE A 136 1.33 11.50 -7.11
C ILE A 136 0.77 10.76 -5.88
N ASN A 137 1.60 10.43 -4.92
CA ASN A 137 1.23 9.75 -3.68
C ASN A 137 0.37 10.60 -2.72
N ILE A 138 0.14 11.86 -3.02
CA ILE A 138 -0.79 12.72 -2.27
C ILE A 138 -2.15 12.69 -2.96
N TRP A 139 -2.24 13.21 -4.19
CA TRP A 139 -3.52 13.40 -4.87
C TRP A 139 -4.18 12.10 -5.38
N MET A 140 -3.42 11.02 -5.60
CA MET A 140 -3.99 9.77 -6.06
C MET A 140 -4.81 9.02 -5.00
N ARG A 141 -4.69 9.37 -3.71
CA ARG A 141 -5.37 8.65 -2.62
C ARG A 141 -6.88 8.61 -2.81
N ASP A 142 -7.47 9.70 -3.25
CA ASP A 142 -8.92 9.80 -3.53
C ASP A 142 -9.35 8.96 -4.75
N SER A 143 -8.39 8.64 -5.65
CA SER A 143 -8.68 7.80 -6.83
C SER A 143 -8.69 6.31 -6.49
N ILE A 144 -7.93 5.89 -5.48
CA ILE A 144 -7.79 4.46 -5.14
C ILE A 144 -8.45 4.09 -3.80
N GLY A 145 -9.00 5.07 -3.06
CA GLY A 145 -9.56 4.79 -1.75
C GLY A 145 -10.25 5.96 -1.09
N ALA A 146 -10.23 5.94 0.23
CA ALA A 146 -10.73 6.99 1.11
C ALA A 146 -9.74 7.25 2.23
N SER A 147 -9.90 8.37 2.94
CA SER A 147 -9.07 8.76 4.08
C SER A 147 -9.87 8.90 5.37
N LEU A 148 -9.24 8.60 6.50
CA LEU A 148 -9.76 8.77 7.84
C LEU A 148 -8.65 9.30 8.76
N LYS A 149 -8.99 10.23 9.65
CA LYS A 149 -8.00 10.78 10.59
C LYS A 149 -7.77 9.84 11.78
N PRO A 150 -6.59 9.87 12.42
CA PRO A 150 -6.31 9.05 13.60
C PRO A 150 -7.23 9.31 14.81
N ASP A 151 -7.86 10.48 14.90
CA ASP A 151 -8.82 10.82 15.95
C ASP A 151 -10.28 10.47 15.61
N GLU A 152 -10.50 9.76 14.51
CA GLU A 152 -11.82 9.31 14.04
C GLU A 152 -11.92 7.77 14.02
N MET A 153 -11.15 7.04 14.83
CA MET A 153 -11.11 5.57 14.80
C MET A 153 -12.44 4.91 15.20
N ASP A 154 -13.30 5.58 15.95
CA ASP A 154 -14.66 5.16 16.25
C ASP A 154 -15.54 4.99 14.99
N ARG A 155 -15.23 5.69 13.91
CA ARG A 155 -15.93 5.63 12.63
C ARG A 155 -15.41 4.53 11.69
N ILE A 156 -14.29 3.87 12.04
CA ILE A 156 -13.63 2.95 11.12
C ILE A 156 -14.51 1.78 10.65
N PRO A 157 -15.37 1.16 11.48
CA PRO A 157 -16.25 0.10 11.01
C PRO A 157 -17.24 0.58 9.93
N GLU A 158 -17.80 1.78 10.11
CA GLU A 158 -18.71 2.36 9.14
C GLU A 158 -17.99 2.65 7.80
N VAL A 159 -16.80 3.24 7.87
CA VAL A 159 -16.01 3.58 6.66
C VAL A 159 -15.56 2.32 5.92
N VAL A 160 -15.13 1.29 6.64
CA VAL A 160 -14.76 -0.01 6.06
C VAL A 160 -15.96 -0.64 5.36
N ASP A 161 -17.12 -0.66 6.00
CA ASP A 161 -18.37 -1.18 5.42
C ASP A 161 -18.76 -0.44 4.13
N GLN A 162 -18.65 0.88 4.13
CA GLN A 162 -18.93 1.70 2.95
C GLN A 162 -17.95 1.39 1.80
N ILE A 163 -16.67 1.28 2.07
CA ILE A 163 -15.67 0.92 1.06
C ILE A 163 -15.96 -0.47 0.49
N LEU A 164 -16.22 -1.47 1.34
CA LEU A 164 -16.48 -2.83 0.92
C LEU A 164 -17.80 -2.99 0.13
N LYS A 165 -18.79 -2.15 0.37
CA LYS A 165 -20.05 -2.11 -0.41
C LYS A 165 -19.84 -1.53 -1.82
N HIS A 166 -18.84 -0.69 -2.03
CA HIS A 166 -18.59 0.01 -3.28
C HIS A 166 -17.32 -0.47 -4.01
N THR A 167 -16.93 -1.72 -3.78
CA THR A 167 -15.69 -2.30 -4.35
C THR A 167 -15.65 -2.25 -5.89
N GLU A 168 -16.77 -2.42 -6.58
CA GLU A 168 -16.81 -2.35 -8.05
C GLU A 168 -16.60 -0.91 -8.55
N ASP A 169 -17.10 0.10 -7.84
CA ASP A 169 -16.87 1.51 -8.17
C ASP A 169 -15.37 1.86 -8.01
N TYR A 170 -14.76 1.39 -6.93
CA TYR A 170 -13.31 1.54 -6.72
C TYR A 170 -12.49 0.82 -7.78
N LYS A 171 -12.89 -0.40 -8.13
CA LYS A 171 -12.20 -1.18 -9.17
C LYS A 171 -12.17 -0.44 -10.51
N GLN A 172 -13.28 0.15 -10.92
CA GLN A 172 -13.35 0.94 -12.13
C GLN A 172 -12.44 2.17 -12.04
N LYS A 173 -12.52 2.95 -10.96
CA LYS A 173 -11.68 4.14 -10.74
C LYS A 173 -10.18 3.80 -10.73
N ILE A 174 -9.80 2.72 -10.05
CA ILE A 174 -8.40 2.28 -9.98
C ILE A 174 -7.91 1.84 -11.36
N ASP A 175 -8.72 1.11 -12.12
CA ASP A 175 -8.33 0.66 -13.45
C ASP A 175 -8.18 1.84 -14.42
N GLU A 176 -9.08 2.80 -14.40
CA GLU A 176 -8.98 4.07 -15.15
C GLU A 176 -7.70 4.83 -14.76
N PHE A 177 -7.42 4.97 -13.45
CA PHE A 177 -6.21 5.60 -12.95
C PHE A 177 -4.95 4.90 -13.44
N VAL A 178 -4.90 3.57 -13.36
CA VAL A 178 -3.77 2.77 -13.83
C VAL A 178 -3.52 2.96 -15.32
N HIS A 179 -4.58 2.99 -16.13
CA HIS A 179 -4.45 3.22 -17.57
C HIS A 179 -3.91 4.61 -17.92
N GLU A 180 -4.26 5.62 -17.13
CA GLU A 180 -3.85 7.00 -17.37
C GLU A 180 -2.42 7.30 -16.86
N TYR A 181 -2.06 6.79 -15.67
CA TYR A 181 -0.85 7.22 -14.96
C TYR A 181 0.24 6.17 -14.82
N VAL A 182 -0.03 4.88 -15.10
CA VAL A 182 0.98 3.82 -15.03
C VAL A 182 1.43 3.41 -16.43
N TYR A 183 2.55 3.96 -16.86
CA TYR A 183 3.09 3.74 -18.21
C TYR A 183 3.77 2.37 -18.35
N ASN A 184 3.61 1.76 -19.53
CA ASN A 184 4.25 0.50 -19.91
C ASN A 184 3.99 -0.66 -18.93
N LEU A 185 2.76 -0.74 -18.42
CA LEU A 185 2.36 -1.79 -17.49
C LEU A 185 2.69 -3.18 -18.06
N GLY A 186 3.39 -4.00 -17.26
CA GLY A 186 3.87 -5.32 -17.69
C GLY A 186 5.16 -5.32 -18.53
N ASN A 187 5.58 -4.19 -19.09
CA ASN A 187 6.76 -4.06 -19.93
C ASN A 187 7.72 -2.92 -19.51
N SER A 188 7.45 -2.27 -18.39
CA SER A 188 8.19 -1.08 -17.92
C SER A 188 9.69 -1.33 -17.71
N ALA A 189 10.07 -2.53 -17.26
CA ALA A 189 11.47 -2.89 -17.05
C ALA A 189 12.25 -2.92 -18.38
N GLN A 190 11.68 -3.53 -19.43
CA GLN A 190 12.32 -3.59 -20.75
C GLN A 190 12.42 -2.19 -21.37
N VAL A 191 11.32 -1.43 -21.36
CA VAL A 191 11.30 -0.07 -21.92
C VAL A 191 12.29 0.85 -21.18
N GLY A 192 12.36 0.73 -19.84
CA GLY A 192 13.32 1.50 -19.04
C GLY A 192 14.77 1.12 -19.32
N ALA A 193 15.08 -0.18 -19.48
CA ALA A 193 16.39 -0.67 -19.84
C ALA A 193 16.84 -0.15 -21.22
N ASP A 194 15.96 -0.24 -22.21
CA ASP A 194 16.24 0.23 -23.58
C ASP A 194 16.47 1.75 -23.60
N TYR A 195 15.68 2.51 -22.84
CA TYR A 195 15.89 3.96 -22.71
C TYR A 195 17.26 4.29 -22.12
N ILE A 196 17.67 3.64 -21.03
CA ILE A 196 18.96 3.86 -20.36
C ILE A 196 20.11 3.51 -21.31
N ILE A 197 20.06 2.32 -21.95
CA ILE A 197 21.11 1.88 -22.89
C ILE A 197 21.26 2.89 -24.04
N ASN A 198 20.16 3.28 -24.66
CA ASN A 198 20.18 4.24 -25.76
C ASN A 198 20.71 5.61 -25.33
N ALA A 199 20.37 6.09 -24.11
CA ALA A 199 20.88 7.34 -23.58
C ALA A 199 22.40 7.30 -23.35
N VAL A 200 22.92 6.19 -22.82
CA VAL A 200 24.36 5.97 -22.63
C VAL A 200 25.11 5.94 -23.97
N VAL A 201 24.59 5.17 -24.94
CA VAL A 201 25.18 5.07 -26.28
C VAL A 201 25.27 6.45 -26.97
N ARG A 202 24.19 7.24 -26.93
CA ARG A 202 24.17 8.61 -27.46
C ARG A 202 25.27 9.47 -26.79
N LYS A 203 25.36 9.45 -25.46
CA LYS A 203 26.34 10.22 -24.71
C LYS A 203 27.78 9.85 -25.07
N ILE A 204 28.07 8.56 -25.28
CA ILE A 204 29.39 8.06 -25.69
C ILE A 204 29.71 8.57 -27.10
N ASN A 205 28.78 8.48 -28.04
CA ASN A 205 28.98 8.93 -29.42
C ASN A 205 29.19 10.44 -29.50
N ASP A 206 28.41 11.23 -28.74
CA ASP A 206 28.58 12.68 -28.67
C ASP A 206 29.94 13.09 -28.12
N LYS A 207 30.48 12.34 -27.13
CA LYS A 207 31.81 12.57 -26.60
C LYS A 207 32.89 12.29 -27.65
N LYS A 208 32.83 11.16 -28.35
CA LYS A 208 33.75 10.78 -29.40
C LYS A 208 33.79 11.82 -30.55
N ASN A 209 32.61 12.31 -30.94
CA ASN A 209 32.50 13.33 -32.01
C ASN A 209 33.08 14.70 -31.59
N LYS A 210 33.12 15.01 -30.29
CA LYS A 210 33.77 16.24 -29.77
C LYS A 210 35.27 16.11 -29.66
N GLU A 211 35.79 14.92 -29.40
CA GLU A 211 37.23 14.64 -29.32
C GLU A 211 37.89 14.50 -30.71
N SER A 212 37.09 14.33 -31.77
CA SER A 212 37.57 14.18 -33.15
C SER A 212 37.53 15.50 -33.95
N LYS A 213 37.14 16.60 -33.32
CA LYS A 213 37.16 17.97 -33.86
C LYS A 213 38.20 18.81 -33.14
#